data_3774d552b119b3a87371eba99ce9b30c
#
_entry.id   3774d552b119b3a87371eba99ce9b30c
#
_cell.length_a   1.000
_cell.length_b   1.000
_cell.length_c   1.000
_cell.angle_alpha   90.00
_cell.angle_beta   90.00
_cell.angle_gamma   90.00
#
_symmetry.space_group_name_H-M   'P 1'
#
loop_
_entity.id
_entity.type
_entity.pdbx_description
1 polymer ?
#
loop_
_entity_poly.entity_id
_entity_poly.type
_entity_poly.pdbx_seq_one_letter_code
_entity_poly.pdbx_strand_id
1 'polypeptide(L)'
;MTATSDIPTTAAAQHALRVLCAAVVGVAAAGASHARAQTPPSPQTPAMAPAANTCVARSGAPLAQSWQYVFSYQGGCDNGLAQGEGRAQWLPRSEGRAPIVWEGRFDRGIFLGLPAVRAARPLADGQVLLDLGPLADSEGKGGRLWVQAALDGNTPADACAPMALHVLVDIHSSLGSEQVARQWMQAALQHWQRACPAAVQNLVRLMLYQGFELAADGDGRLPAPVVRATASLQGRELLFQQYSNNAAAQQQHNAGLPEQRREYSANAQRLQTMVRQYQAQRVVDLPTLDKNLGALRGQVVLVGVRPERILSRRLATVRTAHREGWDSTAAVVEGQEIARWGKDSRMLAVKVIERSTDVRTQEQAILQLLGSARCSEVDCEDYLLMPGGQWAHNKALP
;
A
#
# COMPACT_ATOMS: atom_id res chain seq x y z
N MET A 1 11.45 -34.88 49.92
CA MET A 1 10.82 -33.60 50.33
C MET A 1 10.11 -33.05 49.12
N THR A 2 8.85 -33.36 49.04
CA THR A 2 7.92 -33.01 47.97
C THR A 2 7.11 -31.80 48.42
N ALA A 3 7.11 -30.73 47.62
CA ALA A 3 6.22 -29.59 47.83
C ALA A 3 5.30 -29.47 46.60
N THR A 4 4.08 -29.84 46.82
CA THR A 4 2.92 -29.60 45.96
C THR A 4 2.42 -28.17 46.26
N SER A 5 2.19 -27.36 45.21
CA SER A 5 1.47 -26.10 45.35
C SER A 5 0.22 -26.12 44.48
N ASP A 6 -0.91 -25.99 45.17
CA ASP A 6 -2.26 -25.91 44.63
C ASP A 6 -2.53 -24.65 43.87
N ILE A 7 -3.27 -24.78 42.75
CA ILE A 7 -3.83 -23.66 41.97
C ILE A 7 -5.33 -23.55 42.33
N PRO A 8 -5.83 -22.39 42.72
CA PRO A 8 -7.27 -22.23 42.88
C PRO A 8 -7.95 -21.85 41.55
N THR A 9 -8.91 -22.64 41.18
CA THR A 9 -9.97 -22.41 40.20
C THR A 9 -10.98 -21.38 40.74
N THR A 10 -11.23 -20.32 40.04
CA THR A 10 -12.40 -19.47 40.29
C THR A 10 -13.37 -19.52 39.12
N ALA A 11 -14.58 -19.87 39.50
CA ALA A 11 -15.75 -20.10 38.64
C ALA A 11 -16.45 -18.79 38.24
N ALA A 12 -16.93 -18.81 37.01
CA ALA A 12 -18.19 -18.32 36.45
C ALA A 12 -18.98 -17.19 37.14
N ALA A 13 -19.31 -16.19 36.32
CA ALA A 13 -20.58 -15.47 36.43
C ALA A 13 -21.12 -15.18 35.03
N GLN A 14 -22.14 -15.90 34.64
CA GLN A 14 -23.04 -15.63 33.52
C GLN A 14 -24.03 -14.54 33.94
N HIS A 15 -24.16 -13.46 33.19
CA HIS A 15 -25.36 -12.60 33.25
C HIS A 15 -26.00 -12.51 31.87
N ALA A 16 -27.14 -13.15 31.77
CA ALA A 16 -28.09 -12.98 30.71
C ALA A 16 -28.87 -11.67 30.90
N LEU A 17 -28.94 -10.84 29.87
CA LEU A 17 -29.86 -9.72 29.85
C LEU A 17 -30.84 -9.91 28.69
N ARG A 18 -32.09 -10.21 29.05
CA ARG A 18 -33.26 -10.25 28.17
C ARG A 18 -33.70 -8.80 27.96
N VAL A 19 -33.91 -8.36 26.73
CA VAL A 19 -34.64 -7.13 26.40
C VAL A 19 -35.90 -7.47 25.62
N LEU A 20 -37.01 -6.95 26.15
CA LEU A 20 -38.40 -7.11 25.67
C LEU A 20 -38.61 -6.42 24.34
N CYS A 21 -39.39 -7.07 23.47
CA CYS A 21 -40.10 -6.44 22.34
C CYS A 21 -41.34 -5.71 22.86
N ALA A 22 -41.51 -4.45 22.46
CA ALA A 22 -42.76 -3.72 22.54
C ALA A 22 -43.25 -3.40 21.14
N ALA A 23 -44.37 -3.97 20.79
CA ALA A 23 -45.12 -3.66 19.58
C ALA A 23 -45.92 -2.36 19.79
N VAL A 24 -45.87 -1.46 18.81
CA VAL A 24 -46.75 -0.28 18.72
C VAL A 24 -47.61 -0.39 17.47
N VAL A 25 -48.91 -0.40 17.73
CA VAL A 25 -50.02 -0.50 16.80
C VAL A 25 -50.16 0.84 16.05
N GLY A 26 -50.36 0.76 14.73
CA GLY A 26 -50.59 1.92 13.89
C GLY A 26 -52.03 2.46 14.00
N VAL A 27 -52.18 3.77 13.90
CA VAL A 27 -53.45 4.46 13.67
C VAL A 27 -53.34 5.20 12.34
N ALA A 28 -54.20 4.82 11.40
CA ALA A 28 -54.39 5.52 10.16
C ALA A 28 -55.26 6.77 10.42
N ALA A 29 -54.78 7.94 10.05
CA ALA A 29 -55.57 9.16 9.99
C ALA A 29 -55.56 9.67 8.54
N ALA A 30 -56.72 9.65 7.93
CA ALA A 30 -57.06 10.36 6.68
C ALA A 30 -57.10 11.86 6.96
N GLY A 31 -56.35 12.65 6.22
CA GLY A 31 -56.28 14.11 6.38
C GLY A 31 -56.11 14.82 5.06
N ALA A 32 -57.15 15.38 4.60
CA ALA A 32 -57.40 16.58 3.78
C ALA A 32 -56.24 17.16 2.94
N SER A 33 -56.44 17.16 1.65
CA SER A 33 -55.68 17.88 0.64
C SER A 33 -55.81 19.38 0.82
N HIS A 34 -54.77 20.06 1.30
CA HIS A 34 -54.65 21.51 1.25
C HIS A 34 -53.80 21.86 0.03
N ALA A 35 -54.43 22.54 -0.93
CA ALA A 35 -53.78 23.21 -2.05
C ALA A 35 -52.76 24.23 -1.50
N ARG A 36 -51.45 23.92 -1.61
CA ARG A 36 -50.38 24.84 -1.28
C ARG A 36 -50.20 25.82 -2.43
N ALA A 37 -50.41 27.10 -2.15
CA ALA A 37 -50.04 28.18 -3.04
C ALA A 37 -48.53 28.07 -3.39
N GLN A 38 -48.23 28.01 -4.67
CA GLN A 38 -46.88 28.02 -5.18
C GLN A 38 -46.28 29.41 -4.95
N THR A 39 -45.30 29.51 -4.06
CA THR A 39 -44.45 30.69 -3.92
C THR A 39 -43.60 30.81 -5.20
N PRO A 40 -43.48 32.01 -5.81
CA PRO A 40 -42.67 32.19 -7.00
C PRO A 40 -41.21 31.84 -6.69
N PRO A 41 -40.47 31.20 -7.62
CA PRO A 41 -39.08 30.83 -7.40
C PRO A 41 -38.25 32.10 -7.17
N SER A 42 -37.55 32.13 -6.05
CA SER A 42 -36.50 33.13 -5.78
C SER A 42 -35.50 33.11 -6.92
N PRO A 43 -34.95 34.27 -7.35
CA PRO A 43 -33.92 34.28 -8.38
C PRO A 43 -32.74 33.45 -7.91
N GLN A 44 -32.52 32.34 -8.60
CA GLN A 44 -31.37 31.50 -8.41
C GLN A 44 -30.13 32.31 -8.79
N THR A 45 -29.36 32.70 -7.79
CA THR A 45 -27.98 33.15 -8.02
C THR A 45 -27.29 32.07 -8.86
N PRO A 46 -26.68 32.41 -10.02
CA PRO A 46 -26.02 31.40 -10.84
C PRO A 46 -24.99 30.71 -9.97
N ALA A 47 -25.22 29.43 -9.72
CA ALA A 47 -24.19 28.57 -9.12
C ALA A 47 -22.99 28.68 -10.05
N MET A 48 -21.94 29.34 -9.56
CA MET A 48 -20.65 29.36 -10.26
C MET A 48 -20.26 27.92 -10.49
N ALA A 49 -20.29 27.51 -11.77
CA ALA A 49 -19.80 26.17 -12.16
C ALA A 49 -18.44 25.99 -11.54
N PRO A 50 -18.15 24.87 -10.87
CA PRO A 50 -16.81 24.61 -10.36
C PRO A 50 -15.88 24.73 -11.56
N ALA A 51 -14.85 25.60 -11.45
CA ALA A 51 -13.87 25.75 -12.48
C ALA A 51 -13.32 24.36 -12.78
N ALA A 52 -13.53 23.89 -14.01
CA ALA A 52 -12.98 22.63 -14.50
C ALA A 52 -11.45 22.70 -14.32
N ASN A 53 -10.89 21.80 -13.53
CA ASN A 53 -9.48 21.61 -13.17
C ASN A 53 -9.06 22.13 -11.79
N THR A 54 -9.83 21.90 -10.75
CA THR A 54 -9.34 22.04 -9.37
C THR A 54 -8.61 20.77 -8.94
N CYS A 55 -7.31 20.73 -9.17
CA CYS A 55 -6.45 19.74 -8.53
C CYS A 55 -6.47 19.97 -7.03
N VAL A 56 -6.52 18.90 -6.27
CA VAL A 56 -6.51 18.92 -4.81
C VAL A 56 -5.07 18.79 -4.32
N ALA A 57 -4.64 19.73 -3.44
CA ALA A 57 -3.49 19.52 -2.59
C ALA A 57 -3.96 18.94 -1.24
N ARG A 58 -3.28 17.88 -0.79
CA ARG A 58 -3.58 17.24 0.49
C ARG A 58 -3.00 18.08 1.63
N SER A 59 -3.83 18.43 2.57
CA SER A 59 -3.46 19.22 3.74
C SER A 59 -4.07 18.59 4.99
N GLY A 60 -3.66 19.06 6.17
CA GLY A 60 -4.29 18.69 7.43
C GLY A 60 -5.78 19.06 7.46
N ALA A 61 -6.53 18.37 8.32
CA ALA A 61 -7.98 18.57 8.45
C ALA A 61 -8.42 20.04 8.59
N PRO A 62 -7.69 20.91 9.33
CA PRO A 62 -8.06 22.31 9.44
C PRO A 62 -8.13 23.06 8.11
N LEU A 63 -7.26 22.77 7.17
CA LEU A 63 -7.32 23.38 5.83
C LEU A 63 -8.25 22.65 4.89
N ALA A 64 -8.22 21.32 4.89
CA ALA A 64 -9.00 20.50 3.98
C ALA A 64 -10.52 20.65 4.18
N GLN A 65 -10.96 20.87 5.42
CA GLN A 65 -12.37 20.94 5.80
C GLN A 65 -12.84 22.37 6.16
N SER A 66 -11.95 23.36 6.09
CA SER A 66 -12.25 24.69 6.57
C SER A 66 -13.07 25.50 5.57
N TRP A 67 -14.30 25.88 5.96
CA TRP A 67 -15.07 26.91 5.26
C TRP A 67 -14.41 28.32 5.34
N GLN A 68 -13.39 28.49 6.19
CA GLN A 68 -12.71 29.77 6.41
C GLN A 68 -11.74 30.14 5.30
N TYR A 69 -11.39 29.22 4.41
CA TYR A 69 -10.46 29.43 3.32
C TYR A 69 -11.09 29.14 1.96
N VAL A 70 -10.58 29.83 0.95
CA VAL A 70 -10.79 29.49 -0.46
C VAL A 70 -9.49 28.88 -0.98
N PHE A 71 -9.59 27.64 -1.45
CA PHE A 71 -8.45 26.92 -2.02
C PHE A 71 -8.32 27.23 -3.51
N SER A 72 -7.10 27.40 -3.97
CA SER A 72 -6.74 27.43 -5.40
C SER A 72 -5.41 26.72 -5.62
N TYR A 73 -5.25 26.12 -6.79
CA TYR A 73 -4.03 25.46 -7.21
C TYR A 73 -3.67 25.87 -8.64
N GLN A 74 -2.36 26.10 -8.85
CA GLN A 74 -1.75 26.37 -10.15
C GLN A 74 -0.58 25.43 -10.33
N GLY A 75 -0.61 24.57 -11.34
CA GLY A 75 0.44 23.58 -11.60
C GLY A 75 -0.07 22.35 -12.30
N GLY A 76 0.79 21.32 -12.35
CA GLY A 76 0.47 20.03 -12.93
C GLY A 76 -0.61 19.28 -12.13
N CYS A 77 -1.41 18.46 -12.81
CA CYS A 77 -2.52 17.71 -12.25
C CYS A 77 -2.51 16.28 -12.78
N ASP A 78 -2.62 15.32 -11.89
CA ASP A 78 -2.81 13.92 -12.24
C ASP A 78 -3.95 13.32 -11.41
N ASN A 79 -4.96 12.76 -12.08
CA ASN A 79 -6.15 12.18 -11.45
C ASN A 79 -6.84 13.09 -10.42
N GLY A 80 -6.89 14.41 -10.69
CA GLY A 80 -7.47 15.40 -9.78
C GLY A 80 -6.59 15.77 -8.59
N LEU A 81 -5.35 15.32 -8.55
CA LEU A 81 -4.37 15.61 -7.49
C LEU A 81 -3.24 16.49 -8.04
N ALA A 82 -2.74 17.39 -7.21
CA ALA A 82 -1.58 18.21 -7.51
C ALA A 82 -0.35 17.32 -7.79
N GLN A 83 0.33 17.57 -8.92
CA GLN A 83 1.46 16.79 -9.38
C GLN A 83 2.51 17.65 -10.04
N GLY A 84 3.81 17.38 -9.75
CA GLY A 84 4.93 18.17 -10.30
C GLY A 84 5.07 19.54 -9.65
N GLU A 85 5.68 20.49 -10.36
CA GLU A 85 5.82 21.87 -9.85
C GLU A 85 4.48 22.59 -9.83
N GLY A 86 4.21 23.32 -8.74
CA GLY A 86 2.96 24.03 -8.59
C GLY A 86 2.91 24.92 -7.35
N ARG A 87 1.78 25.62 -7.23
CA ARG A 87 1.48 26.52 -6.11
C ARG A 87 0.07 26.27 -5.61
N ALA A 88 -0.04 25.81 -4.39
CA ALA A 88 -1.28 25.67 -3.64
C ALA A 88 -1.46 26.87 -2.73
N GLN A 89 -2.66 27.44 -2.70
CA GLN A 89 -2.96 28.63 -1.91
C GLN A 89 -4.30 28.49 -1.21
N TRP A 90 -4.33 28.83 0.07
CA TRP A 90 -5.54 28.93 0.89
C TRP A 90 -5.70 30.39 1.29
N LEU A 91 -6.64 31.06 0.66
CA LEU A 91 -6.99 32.46 0.94
C LEU A 91 -8.03 32.50 2.05
N PRO A 92 -7.76 33.21 3.17
CA PRO A 92 -8.75 33.36 4.25
C PRO A 92 -9.94 34.18 3.76
N ARG A 93 -11.16 33.80 4.17
CA ARG A 93 -12.37 34.57 3.88
C ARG A 93 -12.56 35.77 4.80
N SER A 94 -11.88 35.78 5.95
CA SER A 94 -11.91 36.88 6.92
C SER A 94 -10.68 37.76 6.76
N GLU A 95 -10.86 39.07 6.94
CA GLU A 95 -9.79 40.04 6.96
C GLU A 95 -8.82 39.79 8.14
N GLY A 96 -7.58 40.20 7.99
CA GLY A 96 -6.56 40.12 9.04
C GLY A 96 -5.80 38.79 9.16
N ARG A 97 -6.11 37.78 8.37
CA ARG A 97 -5.34 36.53 8.30
C ARG A 97 -4.46 36.49 7.04
N ALA A 98 -3.23 36.06 7.20
CA ALA A 98 -2.35 35.85 6.06
C ALA A 98 -2.76 34.62 5.23
N PRO A 99 -2.64 34.66 3.91
CA PRO A 99 -2.81 33.48 3.08
C PRO A 99 -1.75 32.40 3.40
N ILE A 100 -2.14 31.15 3.29
CA ILE A 100 -1.23 30.02 3.38
C ILE A 100 -0.86 29.63 1.95
N VAL A 101 0.43 29.56 1.67
CA VAL A 101 0.95 29.29 0.31
C VAL A 101 2.01 28.20 0.41
N TRP A 102 1.83 27.14 -0.38
CA TRP A 102 2.86 26.14 -0.62
C TRP A 102 3.25 26.18 -2.08
N GLU A 103 4.53 26.47 -2.34
CA GLU A 103 5.07 26.60 -3.68
C GLU A 103 6.27 25.68 -3.85
N GLY A 104 6.26 24.85 -4.89
CA GLY A 104 7.28 23.87 -5.20
C GLY A 104 6.67 22.57 -5.71
N ARG A 105 7.30 21.44 -5.39
CA ARG A 105 6.96 20.16 -5.96
C ARG A 105 5.89 19.41 -5.18
N PHE A 106 4.94 18.84 -5.90
CA PHE A 106 3.85 17.99 -5.36
C PHE A 106 3.95 16.59 -5.96
N ASP A 107 3.56 15.59 -5.17
CA ASP A 107 3.36 14.21 -5.62
C ASP A 107 2.06 13.66 -4.99
N ARG A 108 1.12 13.25 -5.85
CA ARG A 108 -0.21 12.73 -5.43
C ARG A 108 -0.96 13.67 -4.48
N GLY A 109 -0.86 14.95 -4.74
CA GLY A 109 -1.45 16.00 -3.92
C GLY A 109 -0.64 16.38 -2.68
N ILE A 110 0.44 15.70 -2.36
CA ILE A 110 1.28 15.96 -1.18
C ILE A 110 2.42 16.90 -1.57
N PHE A 111 2.58 18.00 -0.82
CA PHE A 111 3.69 18.92 -0.99
C PHE A 111 4.97 18.28 -0.44
N LEU A 112 6.04 18.24 -1.23
CA LEU A 112 7.27 17.54 -0.86
C LEU A 112 8.19 18.33 0.06
N GLY A 113 8.08 19.66 0.06
CA GLY A 113 8.76 20.58 0.99
C GLY A 113 10.28 20.64 0.87
N LEU A 114 10.95 19.49 0.87
CA LEU A 114 12.40 19.37 0.81
C LEU A 114 12.87 18.83 -0.54
N PRO A 115 13.97 19.34 -1.13
CA PRO A 115 14.57 18.81 -2.36
C PRO A 115 14.99 17.33 -2.23
N ALA A 116 15.35 16.89 -1.02
CA ALA A 116 15.72 15.49 -0.74
C ALA A 116 14.55 14.51 -0.84
N VAL A 117 13.31 14.97 -0.68
CA VAL A 117 12.11 14.13 -0.79
C VAL A 117 11.82 13.87 -2.26
N ARG A 118 11.80 12.61 -2.66
CA ARG A 118 11.64 12.18 -4.06
C ARG A 118 10.19 11.93 -4.45
N ALA A 119 9.44 11.34 -3.54
CA ALA A 119 8.05 10.98 -3.74
C ALA A 119 7.30 10.99 -2.39
N ALA A 120 5.98 10.96 -2.44
CA ALA A 120 5.14 10.86 -1.26
C ALA A 120 4.00 9.84 -1.46
N ARG A 121 3.54 9.22 -0.37
CA ARG A 121 2.38 8.34 -0.36
C ARG A 121 1.46 8.69 0.80
N PRO A 122 0.16 8.81 0.59
CA PRO A 122 -0.78 8.99 1.68
C PRO A 122 -0.89 7.71 2.51
N LEU A 123 -1.03 7.87 3.81
CA LEU A 123 -1.40 6.83 4.76
C LEU A 123 -2.75 7.14 5.38
N ALA A 124 -3.25 6.23 6.22
CA ALA A 124 -4.40 6.50 7.08
C ALA A 124 -4.14 7.65 8.06
N ASP A 125 -5.22 8.16 8.68
CA ASP A 125 -5.19 9.11 9.78
C ASP A 125 -4.41 10.41 9.50
N GLY A 126 -4.45 10.89 8.24
CA GLY A 126 -3.79 12.14 7.87
C GLY A 126 -2.26 12.07 7.91
N GLN A 127 -1.70 10.90 7.74
CA GLN A 127 -0.26 10.68 7.70
C GLN A 127 0.23 10.46 6.26
N VAL A 128 1.51 10.65 6.06
CA VAL A 128 2.16 10.44 4.77
C VAL A 128 3.51 9.75 4.94
N LEU A 129 3.91 9.01 3.92
CA LEU A 129 5.28 8.54 3.74
C LEU A 129 5.98 9.45 2.74
N LEU A 130 7.12 9.99 3.13
CA LEU A 130 8.00 10.81 2.32
C LEU A 130 9.26 10.01 1.99
N ASP A 131 9.53 9.81 0.72
CA ASP A 131 10.65 9.01 0.22
C ASP A 131 11.94 9.83 0.20
N LEU A 132 12.89 9.52 1.05
CA LEU A 132 14.23 10.11 1.05
C LEU A 132 15.22 9.38 0.13
N GLY A 133 14.80 8.33 -0.55
CA GLY A 133 15.58 7.64 -1.57
C GLY A 133 16.35 6.44 -1.08
N PRO A 134 17.30 5.97 -1.91
CA PRO A 134 18.04 4.75 -1.65
C PRO A 134 19.00 4.91 -0.47
N LEU A 135 19.13 3.82 0.26
CA LEU A 135 20.17 3.58 1.26
C LEU A 135 21.10 2.48 0.76
N ALA A 136 22.36 2.54 1.17
CA ALA A 136 23.28 1.42 1.08
C ALA A 136 23.82 1.12 2.49
N ASP A 137 23.96 -0.15 2.80
CA ASP A 137 24.69 -0.56 3.99
C ASP A 137 26.23 -0.48 3.76
N SER A 138 27.00 -0.88 4.76
CA SER A 138 28.46 -0.93 4.67
C SER A 138 28.99 -1.91 3.62
N GLU A 139 28.16 -2.85 3.17
CA GLU A 139 28.48 -3.85 2.15
C GLU A 139 27.93 -3.48 0.76
N GLY A 140 27.33 -2.27 0.61
CA GLY A 140 26.74 -1.82 -0.64
C GLY A 140 25.38 -2.46 -0.99
N LYS A 141 24.77 -3.19 -0.04
CA LYS A 141 23.44 -3.75 -0.23
C LYS A 141 22.40 -2.63 -0.27
N GLY A 142 21.43 -2.78 -1.18
CA GLY A 142 20.40 -1.76 -1.41
C GLY A 142 19.31 -1.76 -0.33
N GLY A 143 18.87 -0.56 0.01
CA GLY A 143 17.68 -0.31 0.83
C GLY A 143 17.04 1.01 0.43
N ARG A 144 15.96 1.40 1.12
CA ARG A 144 15.26 2.66 0.88
C ARG A 144 14.75 3.26 2.17
N LEU A 145 14.90 4.56 2.32
CA LEU A 145 14.43 5.30 3.50
C LEU A 145 13.15 6.05 3.18
N TRP A 146 12.16 5.82 4.01
CA TRP A 146 10.92 6.58 4.06
C TRP A 146 10.75 7.25 5.41
N VAL A 147 10.21 8.45 5.41
CA VAL A 147 9.86 9.20 6.61
C VAL A 147 8.36 9.25 6.74
N GLN A 148 7.83 8.80 7.87
CA GLN A 148 6.43 9.00 8.21
C GLN A 148 6.28 10.35 8.88
N ALA A 149 5.41 11.20 8.33
CA ALA A 149 5.10 12.52 8.84
C ALA A 149 3.59 12.74 8.92
N ALA A 150 3.14 13.64 9.76
CA ALA A 150 1.74 14.04 9.82
C ALA A 150 1.44 15.13 8.79
N LEU A 151 0.22 15.10 8.22
CA LEU A 151 -0.40 16.27 7.60
C LEU A 151 -1.18 16.98 8.70
N ASP A 152 -0.52 17.84 9.45
CA ASP A 152 -1.11 18.48 10.62
C ASP A 152 -1.25 19.99 10.42
N GLY A 153 -2.40 20.51 10.85
CA GLY A 153 -2.67 21.94 10.85
C GLY A 153 -2.54 22.59 9.47
N ASN A 154 -1.88 23.74 9.46
CA ASN A 154 -1.68 24.60 8.28
C ASN A 154 -0.28 24.43 7.66
N THR A 155 0.50 23.49 8.15
CA THR A 155 1.86 23.23 7.68
C THR A 155 1.89 22.02 6.75
N PRO A 156 2.78 22.00 5.77
CA PRO A 156 3.02 20.79 4.98
C PRO A 156 3.65 19.70 5.85
N ALA A 157 3.56 18.45 5.36
CA ALA A 157 4.26 17.34 5.99
C ALA A 157 5.78 17.62 6.04
N ASP A 158 6.36 17.51 7.23
CA ASP A 158 7.77 17.81 7.45
C ASP A 158 8.59 16.53 7.63
N ALA A 159 9.45 16.24 6.65
CA ALA A 159 10.38 15.12 6.75
C ALA A 159 11.42 15.29 7.87
N CYS A 160 11.63 16.51 8.35
CA CYS A 160 12.57 16.81 9.43
C CYS A 160 11.95 16.74 10.84
N ALA A 161 10.62 16.52 10.90
CA ALA A 161 9.89 16.22 12.13
C ALA A 161 9.22 14.84 12.04
N PRO A 162 9.98 13.74 11.92
CA PRO A 162 9.44 12.42 11.64
C PRO A 162 8.68 11.85 12.82
N MET A 163 7.55 11.22 12.56
CA MET A 163 6.89 10.31 13.49
C MET A 163 7.63 8.98 13.61
N ALA A 164 8.17 8.51 12.47
CA ALA A 164 9.01 7.32 12.37
C ALA A 164 9.86 7.35 11.10
N LEU A 165 11.00 6.66 11.13
CA LEU A 165 11.83 6.33 9.98
C LEU A 165 11.56 4.87 9.60
N HIS A 166 11.18 4.64 8.36
CA HIS A 166 10.88 3.33 7.80
C HIS A 166 11.97 2.94 6.80
N VAL A 167 12.64 1.86 7.06
CA VAL A 167 13.74 1.34 6.24
C VAL A 167 13.24 0.08 5.56
N LEU A 168 13.14 0.11 4.26
CA LEU A 168 12.92 -1.05 3.45
C LEU A 168 14.28 -1.61 3.03
N VAL A 169 14.56 -2.85 3.35
CA VAL A 169 15.77 -3.56 2.96
C VAL A 169 15.45 -4.73 2.03
N ASP A 170 16.43 -5.13 1.24
CA ASP A 170 16.31 -6.26 0.35
C ASP A 170 15.92 -7.53 1.11
N ILE A 171 15.16 -8.41 0.45
CA ILE A 171 14.71 -9.70 1.01
C ILE A 171 15.87 -10.63 1.40
N HIS A 172 17.06 -10.43 0.82
CA HIS A 172 18.26 -11.20 1.13
C HIS A 172 19.05 -10.65 2.33
N SER A 173 18.65 -9.49 2.87
CA SER A 173 19.28 -8.92 4.07
C SER A 173 18.98 -9.76 5.31
N SER A 174 20.01 -10.11 6.06
CA SER A 174 19.85 -10.94 7.26
C SER A 174 19.40 -10.13 8.48
N LEU A 175 18.14 -9.62 8.46
CA LEU A 175 17.58 -8.86 9.59
C LEU A 175 17.48 -9.66 10.90
N GLY A 176 17.65 -10.98 10.85
CA GLY A 176 17.74 -11.81 12.06
C GLY A 176 18.96 -11.51 12.91
N SER A 177 20.03 -10.98 12.31
CA SER A 177 21.19 -10.47 13.04
C SER A 177 20.88 -9.09 13.61
N GLU A 178 20.97 -8.92 14.93
CA GLU A 178 20.84 -7.64 15.59
C GLU A 178 21.86 -6.63 15.08
N GLN A 179 23.08 -7.07 14.84
CA GLN A 179 24.15 -6.23 14.31
C GLN A 179 23.78 -5.66 12.94
N VAL A 180 23.27 -6.49 12.02
CA VAL A 180 22.85 -6.05 10.69
C VAL A 180 21.66 -5.09 10.79
N ALA A 181 20.67 -5.38 11.63
CA ALA A 181 19.55 -4.49 11.84
C ALA A 181 19.98 -3.11 12.39
N ARG A 182 20.91 -3.10 13.35
CA ARG A 182 21.50 -1.85 13.90
C ARG A 182 22.28 -1.06 12.84
N GLN A 183 23.02 -1.72 11.96
CA GLN A 183 23.72 -1.06 10.85
C GLN A 183 22.75 -0.35 9.90
N TRP A 184 21.64 -0.99 9.52
CA TRP A 184 20.60 -0.37 8.70
C TRP A 184 19.95 0.81 9.39
N MET A 185 19.64 0.72 10.68
CA MET A 185 19.09 1.83 11.47
C MET A 185 20.05 3.01 11.56
N GLN A 186 21.34 2.73 11.74
CA GLN A 186 22.38 3.76 11.76
C GLN A 186 22.54 4.45 10.40
N ALA A 187 22.52 3.68 9.31
CA ALA A 187 22.58 4.21 7.95
C ALA A 187 21.39 5.10 7.64
N ALA A 188 20.18 4.67 8.05
CA ALA A 188 18.95 5.45 7.89
C ALA A 188 19.00 6.78 8.64
N LEU A 189 19.47 6.74 9.88
CA LEU A 189 19.62 7.95 10.68
C LEU A 189 20.60 8.93 10.05
N GLN A 190 21.78 8.45 9.65
CA GLN A 190 22.80 9.30 9.01
C GLN A 190 22.27 9.90 7.69
N HIS A 191 21.49 9.13 6.93
CA HIS A 191 20.88 9.62 5.69
C HIS A 191 19.84 10.71 5.98
N TRP A 192 18.97 10.48 6.97
CA TRP A 192 17.99 11.46 7.42
C TRP A 192 18.65 12.73 7.96
N GLN A 193 19.67 12.64 8.81
CA GLN A 193 20.40 13.79 9.34
C GLN A 193 21.07 14.62 8.24
N ARG A 194 21.55 14.00 7.18
CA ARG A 194 22.08 14.74 6.00
C ARG A 194 21.00 15.53 5.27
N ALA A 195 19.79 14.97 5.17
CA ALA A 195 18.65 15.66 4.57
C ALA A 195 18.08 16.77 5.49
N CYS A 196 18.21 16.59 6.80
CA CYS A 196 17.64 17.45 7.85
C CYS A 196 18.69 17.86 8.89
N PRO A 197 19.71 18.65 8.51
CA PRO A 197 20.84 18.97 9.41
C PRO A 197 20.45 19.82 10.63
N ALA A 198 19.36 20.58 10.53
CA ALA A 198 18.84 21.42 11.61
C ALA A 198 17.80 20.70 12.50
N ALA A 199 17.46 19.45 12.18
CA ALA A 199 16.47 18.71 12.94
C ALA A 199 16.99 18.37 14.35
N VAL A 200 16.24 18.77 15.37
CA VAL A 200 16.52 18.43 16.76
C VAL A 200 15.46 17.45 17.23
N GLN A 201 15.81 16.19 17.29
CA GLN A 201 14.93 15.16 17.84
C GLN A 201 15.68 14.35 18.90
N ASN A 202 15.07 14.23 20.07
CA ASN A 202 15.65 13.45 21.17
C ASN A 202 15.32 11.95 21.05
N LEU A 203 14.19 11.62 20.39
CA LEU A 203 13.71 10.25 20.22
C LEU A 203 13.30 10.04 18.77
N VAL A 204 13.78 8.94 18.19
CA VAL A 204 13.42 8.52 16.83
C VAL A 204 12.90 7.09 16.87
N ARG A 205 11.76 6.86 16.24
CA ARG A 205 11.25 5.50 15.98
C ARG A 205 11.82 5.01 14.67
N LEU A 206 12.38 3.80 14.69
CA LEU A 206 12.99 3.15 13.56
C LEU A 206 12.26 1.83 13.30
N MET A 207 11.85 1.63 12.08
CA MET A 207 11.08 0.48 11.64
C MET A 207 11.71 -0.12 10.41
N LEU A 208 12.15 -1.39 10.46
CA LEU A 208 12.74 -2.09 9.35
C LEU A 208 11.74 -3.08 8.75
N TYR A 209 11.69 -3.08 7.46
CA TYR A 209 10.87 -3.98 6.65
C TYR A 209 11.76 -4.73 5.69
N GLN A 210 11.38 -5.94 5.36
CA GLN A 210 12.07 -6.76 4.38
C GLN A 210 11.12 -7.00 3.21
N GLY A 211 11.57 -6.69 2.00
CA GLY A 211 10.73 -6.85 0.83
C GLY A 211 11.12 -5.96 -0.35
N PHE A 212 10.27 -5.95 -1.36
CA PHE A 212 10.46 -5.15 -2.58
C PHE A 212 9.84 -3.76 -2.48
N GLU A 213 8.79 -3.62 -1.69
CA GLU A 213 8.08 -2.37 -1.53
C GLU A 213 7.48 -2.23 -0.13
N LEU A 214 7.47 -1.00 0.37
CA LEU A 214 6.70 -0.62 1.55
C LEU A 214 5.34 -0.10 1.07
N ALA A 215 4.36 -1.01 0.96
CA ALA A 215 3.01 -0.68 0.55
C ALA A 215 2.07 -0.66 1.76
N ALA A 216 1.19 0.34 1.80
CA ALA A 216 0.06 0.33 2.72
C ALA A 216 -1.04 -0.60 2.17
N ASP A 217 -1.81 -1.18 3.08
CA ASP A 217 -3.00 -1.97 2.74
C ASP A 217 -4.15 -1.08 2.22
N GLY A 218 -5.30 -1.69 1.93
CA GLY A 218 -6.50 -0.99 1.46
C GLY A 218 -7.02 0.07 2.43
N ASP A 219 -6.70 -0.05 3.71
CA ASP A 219 -7.07 0.90 4.77
C ASP A 219 -5.98 2.00 4.97
N GLY A 220 -4.91 1.97 4.20
CA GLY A 220 -3.81 2.94 4.31
C GLY A 220 -2.86 2.65 5.47
N ARG A 221 -2.85 1.43 6.02
CA ARG A 221 -1.97 1.03 7.11
C ARG A 221 -0.74 0.31 6.59
N LEU A 222 0.41 0.60 7.20
CA LEU A 222 1.65 -0.11 6.88
C LEU A 222 1.65 -1.53 7.48
N PRO A 223 2.34 -2.47 6.83
CA PRO A 223 2.54 -3.81 7.39
C PRO A 223 3.29 -3.74 8.72
N ALA A 224 3.25 -4.81 9.49
CA ALA A 224 4.04 -4.90 10.70
C ALA A 224 5.55 -4.91 10.35
N PRO A 225 6.39 -4.09 11.01
CA PRO A 225 7.81 -4.10 10.79
C PRO A 225 8.44 -5.41 11.30
N VAL A 226 9.47 -5.87 10.59
CA VAL A 226 10.28 -7.02 11.01
C VAL A 226 11.10 -6.69 12.24
N VAL A 227 11.69 -5.48 12.26
CA VAL A 227 12.44 -4.95 13.40
C VAL A 227 11.89 -3.58 13.74
N ARG A 228 11.72 -3.30 15.01
CA ARG A 228 11.36 -1.97 15.52
C ARG A 228 12.29 -1.55 16.65
N ALA A 229 12.61 -0.28 16.68
CA ALA A 229 13.36 0.30 17.77
C ALA A 229 12.89 1.73 18.06
N THR A 230 13.04 2.14 19.32
CA THR A 230 13.03 3.54 19.70
C THR A 230 14.44 3.85 20.17
N ALA A 231 15.04 4.89 19.61
CA ALA A 231 16.39 5.28 19.94
C ALA A 231 16.44 6.75 20.33
N SER A 232 17.27 7.08 21.31
CA SER A 232 17.65 8.45 21.62
C SER A 232 18.92 8.80 20.84
N LEU A 233 18.98 10.05 20.41
CA LEU A 233 20.14 10.63 19.77
C LEU A 233 20.98 11.33 20.83
N GLN A 234 22.19 10.83 21.08
CA GLN A 234 23.20 11.52 21.88
C GLN A 234 24.36 11.90 20.95
N GLY A 235 24.31 13.13 20.43
CA GLY A 235 25.26 13.55 19.40
C GLY A 235 25.09 12.76 18.10
N ARG A 236 26.06 11.89 17.78
CA ARG A 236 26.02 11.01 16.60
C ARG A 236 25.72 9.55 16.92
N GLU A 237 25.56 9.21 18.18
CA GLU A 237 25.29 7.84 18.60
C GLU A 237 23.79 7.59 18.79
N LEU A 238 23.37 6.40 18.37
CA LEU A 238 22.05 5.84 18.62
C LEU A 238 22.09 5.01 19.90
N LEU A 239 21.39 5.46 20.92
CA LEU A 239 21.14 4.67 22.12
C LEU A 239 19.74 4.06 22.03
N PHE A 240 19.69 2.76 21.79
CA PHE A 240 18.43 2.03 21.68
C PHE A 240 17.79 1.87 23.06
N GLN A 241 16.62 2.45 23.23
CA GLN A 241 15.83 2.35 24.47
C GLN A 241 14.88 1.16 24.43
N GLN A 242 14.30 0.89 23.27
CA GLN A 242 13.42 -0.24 23.03
C GLN A 242 13.85 -0.89 21.71
N TYR A 243 14.04 -2.18 21.74
CA TYR A 243 14.42 -2.95 20.56
C TYR A 243 13.60 -4.24 20.53
N SER A 244 12.97 -4.53 19.40
CA SER A 244 12.24 -5.76 19.16
C SER A 244 12.57 -6.27 17.76
N ASN A 245 13.02 -7.51 17.67
CA ASN A 245 13.40 -8.14 16.41
C ASN A 245 12.59 -9.42 16.21
N ASN A 246 11.50 -9.31 15.46
CA ASN A 246 10.67 -10.46 15.12
C ASN A 246 11.34 -11.40 14.12
N ALA A 247 12.31 -10.90 13.31
CA ALA A 247 13.09 -11.74 12.41
C ALA A 247 13.99 -12.70 13.19
N ALA A 248 14.57 -12.27 14.30
CA ALA A 248 15.37 -13.15 15.16
C ALA A 248 14.52 -14.26 15.78
N ALA A 249 13.32 -13.93 16.29
CA ALA A 249 12.39 -14.91 16.80
C ALA A 249 11.91 -15.88 15.70
N GLN A 250 11.63 -15.37 14.52
CA GLN A 250 11.23 -16.16 13.37
C GLN A 250 12.38 -17.01 12.84
N GLN A 251 13.63 -16.50 12.87
CA GLN A 251 14.81 -17.29 12.52
C GLN A 251 15.07 -18.41 13.51
N GLN A 252 14.87 -18.19 14.82
CA GLN A 252 14.98 -19.24 15.82
C GLN A 252 13.91 -20.31 15.63
N HIS A 253 12.69 -19.89 15.31
CA HIS A 253 11.60 -20.80 14.96
C HIS A 253 11.91 -21.57 13.66
N ASN A 254 12.48 -20.89 12.66
CA ASN A 254 12.85 -21.45 11.35
C ASN A 254 14.23 -22.10 11.32
N ALA A 255 15.05 -21.99 12.36
CA ALA A 255 16.33 -22.70 12.46
C ALA A 255 16.15 -24.23 12.43
N GLY A 256 14.95 -24.71 12.75
CA GLY A 256 14.52 -26.10 12.51
C GLY A 256 14.09 -26.43 11.08
N LEU A 257 14.03 -25.45 10.16
CA LEU A 257 13.54 -25.62 8.79
C LEU A 257 14.51 -25.05 7.73
N PRO A 258 15.76 -25.57 7.63
CA PRO A 258 16.74 -25.07 6.67
C PRO A 258 16.28 -25.25 5.20
N GLU A 259 15.41 -26.19 4.96
CA GLU A 259 14.89 -26.51 3.63
C GLU A 259 13.92 -25.43 3.12
N GLN A 260 12.96 -25.01 3.92
CA GLN A 260 12.03 -23.91 3.57
C GLN A 260 12.76 -22.61 3.25
N ARG A 261 13.85 -22.31 3.96
CA ARG A 261 14.63 -21.09 3.71
C ARG A 261 15.31 -21.10 2.34
N ARG A 262 15.84 -22.26 1.92
CA ARG A 262 16.43 -22.44 0.58
C ARG A 262 15.35 -22.28 -0.49
N GLU A 263 14.20 -22.85 -0.24
CA GLU A 263 13.06 -22.79 -1.16
C GLU A 263 12.56 -21.35 -1.37
N TYR A 264 12.28 -20.59 -0.30
CA TYR A 264 11.86 -19.20 -0.41
C TYR A 264 12.90 -18.30 -1.09
N SER A 265 14.18 -18.55 -0.87
CA SER A 265 15.26 -17.83 -1.56
C SER A 265 15.25 -18.16 -3.07
N ALA A 266 15.08 -19.43 -3.41
CA ALA A 266 14.97 -19.86 -4.80
C ALA A 266 13.73 -19.28 -5.48
N ASN A 267 12.59 -19.22 -4.77
CA ASN A 267 11.35 -18.63 -5.27
C ASN A 267 11.51 -17.14 -5.57
N ALA A 268 12.12 -16.41 -4.64
CA ALA A 268 12.42 -14.99 -4.85
C ALA A 268 13.32 -14.76 -6.08
N GLN A 269 14.33 -15.59 -6.28
CA GLN A 269 15.20 -15.52 -7.47
C GLN A 269 14.46 -15.83 -8.78
N ARG A 270 13.56 -16.83 -8.79
CA ARG A 270 12.73 -17.15 -9.95
C ARG A 270 11.84 -15.98 -10.33
N LEU A 271 11.16 -15.39 -9.34
CA LEU A 271 10.31 -14.23 -9.55
C LEU A 271 11.10 -13.04 -10.10
N GLN A 272 12.24 -12.70 -9.49
CA GLN A 272 13.11 -11.62 -9.96
C GLN A 272 13.62 -11.83 -11.38
N THR A 273 13.92 -13.09 -11.74
CA THR A 273 14.34 -13.41 -13.11
C THR A 273 13.23 -13.09 -14.09
N MET A 274 11.98 -13.49 -13.82
CA MET A 274 10.85 -13.15 -14.67
C MET A 274 10.58 -11.65 -14.74
N VAL A 275 10.67 -10.96 -13.59
CA VAL A 275 10.51 -9.50 -13.53
C VAL A 275 11.50 -8.80 -14.48
N ARG A 276 12.77 -9.14 -14.39
CA ARG A 276 13.82 -8.53 -15.24
C ARG A 276 13.66 -8.90 -16.70
N GLN A 277 13.37 -10.18 -16.99
CA GLN A 277 13.24 -10.67 -18.35
C GLN A 277 12.12 -10.00 -19.13
N TYR A 278 10.97 -9.77 -18.47
CA TYR A 278 9.77 -9.24 -19.11
C TYR A 278 9.48 -7.80 -18.73
N GLN A 279 10.34 -7.16 -17.93
CA GLN A 279 10.14 -5.80 -17.40
C GLN A 279 8.77 -5.64 -16.71
N ALA A 280 8.37 -6.65 -15.95
CA ALA A 280 7.09 -6.65 -15.28
C ALA A 280 7.07 -5.58 -14.18
N GLN A 281 5.98 -4.83 -14.12
CA GLN A 281 5.81 -3.72 -13.19
C GLN A 281 5.18 -4.16 -11.86
N ARG A 282 4.43 -5.27 -11.88
CA ARG A 282 3.71 -5.77 -10.70
C ARG A 282 3.56 -7.29 -10.75
N VAL A 283 3.36 -7.86 -9.57
CA VAL A 283 2.77 -9.19 -9.40
C VAL A 283 1.34 -8.99 -8.93
N VAL A 284 0.39 -9.55 -9.63
CA VAL A 284 -1.04 -9.42 -9.30
C VAL A 284 -1.70 -10.81 -9.30
N ASP A 285 -2.72 -11.00 -8.48
CA ASP A 285 -3.62 -12.13 -8.66
C ASP A 285 -4.69 -11.81 -9.71
N LEU A 286 -5.31 -12.82 -10.25
CA LEU A 286 -6.30 -12.66 -11.33
C LEU A 286 -7.52 -11.84 -10.87
N PRO A 287 -8.08 -12.03 -9.67
CA PRO A 287 -9.16 -11.19 -9.14
C PRO A 287 -8.84 -9.71 -9.03
N THR A 288 -7.64 -9.40 -8.52
CA THR A 288 -7.17 -8.01 -8.43
C THR A 288 -6.92 -7.41 -9.81
N LEU A 289 -6.38 -8.19 -10.74
CA LEU A 289 -6.21 -7.78 -12.13
C LEU A 289 -7.55 -7.44 -12.76
N ASP A 290 -8.56 -8.29 -12.60
CA ASP A 290 -9.89 -8.08 -13.17
C ASP A 290 -10.58 -6.83 -12.61
N LYS A 291 -10.51 -6.62 -11.28
CA LYS A 291 -11.05 -5.43 -10.62
C LYS A 291 -10.37 -4.13 -11.08
N ASN A 292 -9.07 -4.18 -11.38
CA ASN A 292 -8.26 -3.00 -11.69
C ASN A 292 -7.85 -2.95 -13.17
N LEU A 293 -8.56 -3.61 -14.06
CA LEU A 293 -8.19 -3.77 -15.46
C LEU A 293 -7.89 -2.44 -16.16
N GLY A 294 -8.71 -1.42 -15.93
CA GLY A 294 -8.51 -0.09 -16.51
C GLY A 294 -7.18 0.56 -16.08
N ALA A 295 -6.84 0.46 -14.81
CA ALA A 295 -5.58 1.02 -14.26
C ALA A 295 -4.34 0.23 -14.70
N LEU A 296 -4.51 -1.06 -15.00
CA LEU A 296 -3.42 -1.94 -15.42
C LEU A 296 -3.26 -2.04 -16.94
N ARG A 297 -4.17 -1.44 -17.71
CA ARG A 297 -4.15 -1.49 -19.19
C ARG A 297 -2.80 -1.01 -19.74
N GLY A 298 -2.23 -1.81 -20.62
CA GLY A 298 -0.93 -1.56 -21.25
C GLY A 298 0.28 -1.92 -20.38
N GLN A 299 0.10 -2.18 -19.08
CA GLN A 299 1.18 -2.61 -18.19
C GLN A 299 1.53 -4.07 -18.40
N VAL A 300 2.78 -4.40 -18.10
CA VAL A 300 3.24 -5.79 -18.03
C VAL A 300 3.19 -6.23 -16.57
N VAL A 301 2.46 -7.33 -16.33
CA VAL A 301 2.30 -7.89 -14.98
C VAL A 301 2.66 -9.36 -14.96
N LEU A 302 3.03 -9.87 -13.80
CA LEU A 302 3.16 -11.28 -13.52
C LEU A 302 1.90 -11.78 -12.82
N VAL A 303 1.37 -12.92 -13.29
CA VAL A 303 0.16 -13.54 -12.73
C VAL A 303 0.30 -15.05 -12.69
N GLY A 304 0.02 -15.65 -11.53
CA GLY A 304 -0.07 -17.10 -11.38
C GLY A 304 -1.44 -17.60 -11.82
N VAL A 305 -1.47 -18.50 -12.78
CA VAL A 305 -2.72 -19.02 -13.35
C VAL A 305 -2.69 -20.52 -13.56
N ARG A 306 -3.87 -21.10 -13.67
CA ARG A 306 -4.09 -22.47 -14.08
C ARG A 306 -4.84 -22.47 -15.41
N PRO A 307 -4.33 -23.17 -16.47
CA PRO A 307 -5.05 -23.32 -17.72
C PRO A 307 -6.37 -24.05 -17.47
N GLU A 308 -7.46 -23.49 -17.95
CA GLU A 308 -8.80 -24.09 -17.86
C GLU A 308 -9.15 -24.79 -19.16
N ARG A 309 -9.05 -24.08 -20.29
CA ARG A 309 -9.36 -24.60 -21.61
C ARG A 309 -8.44 -24.00 -22.66
N ILE A 310 -7.84 -24.83 -23.48
CA ILE A 310 -7.12 -24.42 -24.69
C ILE A 310 -8.15 -24.26 -25.81
N LEU A 311 -8.38 -23.04 -26.26
CA LEU A 311 -9.37 -22.71 -27.28
C LEU A 311 -8.77 -22.85 -28.70
N SER A 312 -7.49 -22.54 -28.84
CA SER A 312 -6.73 -22.66 -30.07
C SER A 312 -5.22 -22.75 -29.79
N ARG A 313 -4.41 -22.82 -30.86
CA ARG A 313 -2.94 -22.79 -30.72
C ARG A 313 -2.40 -21.49 -30.07
N ARG A 314 -3.20 -20.43 -30.08
CA ARG A 314 -2.82 -19.11 -29.61
C ARG A 314 -3.75 -18.53 -28.53
N LEU A 315 -4.77 -19.28 -28.11
CA LEU A 315 -5.79 -18.75 -27.21
C LEU A 315 -6.14 -19.79 -26.15
N ALA A 316 -6.16 -19.37 -24.89
CA ALA A 316 -6.61 -20.19 -23.79
C ALA A 316 -7.43 -19.35 -22.79
N THR A 317 -8.35 -20.01 -22.09
CA THR A 317 -8.90 -19.48 -20.84
C THR A 317 -8.09 -19.99 -19.67
N VAL A 318 -7.88 -19.12 -18.71
CA VAL A 318 -7.11 -19.41 -17.48
C VAL A 318 -7.90 -18.98 -16.26
N ARG A 319 -7.64 -19.61 -15.14
CA ARG A 319 -8.16 -19.23 -13.81
C ARG A 319 -7.00 -18.96 -12.86
N THR A 320 -7.32 -18.35 -11.72
CA THR A 320 -6.32 -18.16 -10.67
C THR A 320 -5.70 -19.50 -10.25
N ALA A 321 -4.39 -19.48 -9.99
CA ALA A 321 -3.67 -20.63 -9.46
C ALA A 321 -3.89 -20.83 -7.95
N HIS A 322 -4.42 -19.83 -7.24
CA HIS A 322 -4.57 -19.85 -5.79
C HIS A 322 -5.63 -20.85 -5.32
N ARG A 323 -5.31 -21.63 -4.27
CA ARG A 323 -6.17 -22.69 -3.72
C ARG A 323 -7.35 -22.18 -2.91
N GLU A 324 -7.14 -21.06 -2.21
CA GLU A 324 -8.11 -20.57 -1.24
C GLU A 324 -9.13 -19.65 -1.90
N GLY A 325 -10.35 -20.12 -1.90
CA GLY A 325 -11.50 -19.34 -2.30
C GLY A 325 -12.20 -19.87 -3.56
N TRP A 326 -13.50 -19.73 -3.56
CA TRP A 326 -14.42 -20.01 -4.65
C TRP A 326 -14.31 -18.95 -5.77
N ASP A 327 -13.11 -18.38 -5.94
CA ASP A 327 -12.92 -17.32 -6.92
C ASP A 327 -12.89 -17.92 -8.31
N SER A 328 -13.98 -17.72 -9.04
CA SER A 328 -14.16 -18.17 -10.40
C SER A 328 -13.58 -17.21 -11.45
N THR A 329 -12.80 -16.22 -11.03
CA THR A 329 -12.25 -15.23 -11.96
C THR A 329 -11.44 -15.92 -13.03
N ALA A 330 -11.79 -15.63 -14.27
CA ALA A 330 -11.16 -16.18 -15.45
C ALA A 330 -10.66 -15.06 -16.36
N ALA A 331 -9.63 -15.35 -17.14
CA ALA A 331 -9.12 -14.44 -18.18
C ALA A 331 -8.84 -15.20 -19.46
N VAL A 332 -8.81 -14.47 -20.57
CA VAL A 332 -8.40 -14.97 -21.87
C VAL A 332 -6.95 -14.59 -22.10
N VAL A 333 -6.11 -15.56 -22.41
CA VAL A 333 -4.69 -15.35 -22.71
C VAL A 333 -4.44 -15.63 -24.17
N GLU A 334 -3.79 -14.71 -24.86
CA GLU A 334 -3.39 -14.84 -26.27
C GLU A 334 -1.86 -14.86 -26.39
N GLY A 335 -1.30 -15.86 -27.09
CA GLY A 335 0.14 -15.97 -27.34
C GLY A 335 0.57 -17.23 -28.08
N GLN A 336 1.81 -17.27 -28.54
CA GLN A 336 2.32 -18.37 -29.38
C GLN A 336 2.63 -19.65 -28.60
N GLU A 337 2.96 -19.55 -27.33
CA GLU A 337 3.39 -20.69 -26.50
C GLU A 337 2.23 -21.58 -26.02
N ILE A 338 0.99 -21.10 -26.16
CA ILE A 338 -0.22 -21.75 -25.63
C ILE A 338 -0.40 -23.17 -26.15
N ALA A 339 -0.04 -23.42 -27.39
CA ALA A 339 -0.12 -24.74 -28.00
C ALA A 339 0.64 -25.85 -27.24
N ARG A 340 1.62 -25.44 -26.40
CA ARG A 340 2.46 -26.36 -25.62
C ARG A 340 2.02 -26.48 -24.16
N TRP A 341 0.93 -25.82 -23.78
CA TRP A 341 0.45 -25.83 -22.39
C TRP A 341 -0.27 -27.14 -22.09
N GLY A 342 0.06 -27.71 -20.92
CA GLY A 342 -0.71 -28.76 -20.27
C GLY A 342 -1.72 -28.20 -19.28
N LYS A 343 -2.09 -29.00 -18.29
CA LYS A 343 -2.98 -28.63 -17.20
C LYS A 343 -2.23 -28.00 -16.00
N ASP A 344 -0.92 -27.91 -16.09
CA ASP A 344 -0.06 -27.45 -15.00
C ASP A 344 -0.22 -25.93 -14.79
N SER A 345 -0.19 -25.51 -13.54
CA SER A 345 -0.16 -24.10 -13.19
C SER A 345 1.08 -23.41 -13.75
N ARG A 346 0.92 -22.15 -14.09
CA ARG A 346 1.96 -21.35 -14.73
C ARG A 346 2.02 -19.96 -14.17
N MET A 347 3.24 -19.47 -14.01
CA MET A 347 3.51 -18.04 -13.86
C MET A 347 3.57 -17.44 -15.26
N LEU A 348 2.72 -16.47 -15.53
CA LEU A 348 2.67 -15.74 -16.81
C LEU A 348 3.22 -14.35 -16.67
N ALA A 349 4.03 -13.92 -17.62
CA ALA A 349 4.28 -12.52 -17.91
C ALA A 349 3.31 -12.08 -19.00
N VAL A 350 2.41 -11.16 -18.70
CA VAL A 350 1.36 -10.73 -19.62
C VAL A 350 1.27 -9.21 -19.70
N LYS A 351 0.96 -8.71 -20.90
CA LYS A 351 0.52 -7.33 -21.08
C LYS A 351 -1.00 -7.29 -21.00
N VAL A 352 -1.52 -6.42 -20.14
CA VAL A 352 -2.96 -6.25 -19.95
C VAL A 352 -3.52 -5.44 -21.13
N ILE A 353 -4.48 -6.01 -21.86
CA ILE A 353 -5.06 -5.37 -23.05
C ILE A 353 -6.36 -4.66 -22.72
N GLU A 354 -7.44 -5.43 -22.57
CA GLU A 354 -8.79 -4.89 -22.33
C GLU A 354 -9.73 -6.00 -21.83
N ARG A 355 -10.99 -5.65 -21.67
CA ARG A 355 -12.06 -6.61 -21.41
C ARG A 355 -12.58 -7.22 -22.73
N SER A 356 -12.85 -8.51 -22.73
CA SER A 356 -13.44 -9.17 -23.90
C SER A 356 -14.88 -8.67 -24.12
N THR A 357 -15.21 -8.40 -25.39
CA THR A 357 -16.58 -8.13 -25.84
C THR A 357 -17.22 -9.34 -26.52
N ASP A 358 -16.49 -10.46 -26.64
CA ASP A 358 -17.00 -11.69 -27.24
C ASP A 358 -17.99 -12.38 -26.30
N VAL A 359 -19.15 -12.76 -26.85
CA VAL A 359 -20.23 -13.46 -26.13
C VAL A 359 -19.76 -14.78 -25.49
N ARG A 360 -18.72 -15.43 -26.03
CA ARG A 360 -18.17 -16.70 -25.51
C ARG A 360 -17.23 -16.51 -24.33
N THR A 361 -16.65 -15.34 -24.21
CA THR A 361 -15.67 -14.99 -23.17
C THR A 361 -16.13 -13.78 -22.36
N GLN A 362 -17.43 -13.65 -22.19
CA GLN A 362 -18.11 -12.49 -21.60
C GLN A 362 -17.34 -11.86 -20.44
N GLU A 363 -17.04 -10.57 -20.60
CA GLU A 363 -16.43 -9.70 -19.58
C GLU A 363 -15.07 -10.13 -19.03
N GLN A 364 -14.43 -11.17 -19.58
CA GLN A 364 -13.11 -11.61 -19.11
C GLN A 364 -12.01 -10.67 -19.59
N ALA A 365 -10.97 -10.52 -18.76
CA ALA A 365 -9.78 -9.79 -19.14
C ALA A 365 -9.05 -10.48 -20.30
N ILE A 366 -8.62 -9.71 -21.29
CA ILE A 366 -7.75 -10.17 -22.39
C ILE A 366 -6.31 -9.81 -22.04
N LEU A 367 -5.46 -10.83 -22.03
CA LEU A 367 -4.06 -10.75 -21.65
C LEU A 367 -3.18 -11.22 -22.81
N GLN A 368 -2.26 -10.39 -23.25
CA GLN A 368 -1.24 -10.77 -24.24
C GLN A 368 -0.08 -11.45 -23.53
N LEU A 369 0.17 -12.72 -23.85
CA LEU A 369 1.28 -13.49 -23.31
C LEU A 369 2.62 -12.98 -23.85
N LEU A 370 3.53 -12.63 -22.98
CA LEU A 370 4.92 -12.31 -23.29
C LEU A 370 5.85 -13.49 -23.01
N GLY A 371 5.51 -14.28 -22.00
CA GLY A 371 6.21 -15.51 -21.68
C GLY A 371 5.55 -16.24 -20.51
N SER A 372 5.94 -17.50 -20.34
CA SER A 372 5.40 -18.33 -19.26
C SER A 372 6.46 -19.25 -18.68
N ALA A 373 6.32 -19.55 -17.39
CA ALA A 373 7.07 -20.59 -16.71
C ALA A 373 6.11 -21.57 -16.04
N ARG A 374 6.44 -22.86 -16.07
CA ARG A 374 5.68 -23.88 -15.37
C ARG A 374 5.93 -23.75 -13.88
N CYS A 375 4.89 -23.78 -13.07
CA CYS A 375 4.99 -23.88 -11.64
C CYS A 375 5.22 -25.32 -11.20
N SER A 376 6.04 -25.55 -10.17
CA SER A 376 6.21 -26.87 -9.55
C SER A 376 4.98 -27.22 -8.73
N GLU A 377 4.38 -26.21 -8.08
CA GLU A 377 3.20 -26.34 -7.23
C GLU A 377 1.94 -25.80 -7.92
N VAL A 378 0.79 -26.29 -7.48
CA VAL A 378 -0.51 -25.93 -8.06
C VAL A 378 -0.79 -24.43 -7.95
N ASP A 379 -0.37 -23.81 -6.87
CA ASP A 379 -0.61 -22.42 -6.55
C ASP A 379 0.54 -21.50 -6.98
N CYS A 380 1.50 -22.02 -7.74
CA CYS A 380 2.72 -21.31 -8.11
C CYS A 380 3.53 -20.81 -6.91
N GLU A 381 3.52 -21.57 -5.81
CA GLU A 381 4.27 -21.24 -4.59
C GLU A 381 5.75 -21.03 -4.85
N ASP A 382 6.32 -21.81 -5.78
CA ASP A 382 7.71 -21.70 -6.25
C ASP A 382 8.06 -20.34 -6.91
N TYR A 383 7.08 -19.47 -7.13
CA TYR A 383 7.28 -18.09 -7.59
C TYR A 383 6.75 -17.06 -6.61
N LEU A 384 5.67 -17.36 -5.93
CA LEU A 384 4.86 -16.37 -5.23
C LEU A 384 5.09 -16.34 -3.73
N LEU A 385 5.46 -17.48 -3.13
CA LEU A 385 5.67 -17.56 -1.69
C LEU A 385 7.06 -17.00 -1.33
N MET A 386 7.07 -16.00 -0.47
CA MET A 386 8.25 -15.26 -0.03
C MET A 386 8.63 -15.60 1.40
N PRO A 387 9.86 -15.24 1.86
CA PRO A 387 10.27 -15.42 3.23
C PRO A 387 9.23 -14.91 4.22
N GLY A 388 8.94 -15.69 5.26
CA GLY A 388 7.89 -15.38 6.24
C GLY A 388 6.49 -15.83 5.86
N GLY A 389 6.35 -16.66 4.82
CA GLY A 389 5.07 -17.21 4.40
C GLY A 389 4.15 -16.19 3.71
N GLN A 390 4.71 -15.08 3.24
CA GLN A 390 3.95 -14.03 2.56
C GLN A 390 3.87 -14.29 1.05
N TRP A 391 2.71 -14.03 0.47
CA TRP A 391 2.51 -14.08 -0.96
C TRP A 391 2.96 -12.78 -1.66
N ALA A 392 3.61 -12.92 -2.82
CA ALA A 392 4.09 -11.77 -3.61
C ALA A 392 3.00 -11.07 -4.42
N HIS A 393 1.73 -11.41 -4.20
CA HIS A 393 0.61 -10.82 -4.94
C HIS A 393 0.42 -9.35 -4.62
N ASN A 394 -0.06 -8.61 -5.63
CA ASN A 394 -0.49 -7.21 -5.53
C ASN A 394 0.61 -6.23 -5.10
N LYS A 395 1.86 -6.61 -5.26
CA LYS A 395 3.00 -5.76 -4.97
C LYS A 395 3.49 -5.06 -6.24
N ALA A 396 3.73 -3.74 -6.14
CA ALA A 396 4.50 -3.04 -7.16
C ALA A 396 5.94 -3.57 -7.09
N LEU A 397 6.52 -3.78 -8.25
CA LEU A 397 7.91 -4.19 -8.39
C LEU A 397 8.78 -2.95 -8.59
N PRO A 398 9.99 -2.92 -8.05
CA PRO A 398 10.88 -1.77 -8.15
C PRO A 398 11.31 -1.46 -9.60
#